data_0e1b989d922779418606714727dfd40a
#
_entry.id   0e1b989d922779418606714727dfd40a
#
_cell.length_a   1.000
_cell.length_b   1.000
_cell.length_c   1.000
_cell.angle_alpha   90.00
_cell.angle_beta   90.00
_cell.angle_gamma   90.00
#
_symmetry.space_group_name_H-M   'P 1'
#
loop_
_entity.id
_entity.type
_entity.pdbx_description
1 polymer ?
#
loop_
_entity_poly.entity_id
_entity_poly.type
_entity_poly.pdbx_seq_one_letter_code
_entity_poly.pdbx_strand_id
1 'polypeptide(L)'
;AYWHWFFLIQPAPMPERLIEADPRAYVHEVMGRRHAGLSAFDPRALAAYVEALHQPGAAHGLCEDYRASASIDLDHDRADRAAGRRLAMPLRVLWGEQGVVHRCFRPLEAWRAVADDVSGGPLPCGHYLAEEAPEALLAQVLPFLDGEPGAETGD
;
A
#
# COMPACT_ATOMS: atom_id res chain seq x y z
N ALA A 1 8.58 -12.38 0.27
CA ALA A 1 7.29 -11.71 0.04
C ALA A 1 7.47 -10.35 -0.61
N TYR A 2 8.46 -9.55 -0.20
CA TYR A 2 8.69 -8.18 -0.68
C TYR A 2 9.96 -8.03 -1.53
N TRP A 3 10.28 -9.00 -2.39
CA TRP A 3 11.46 -8.95 -3.25
C TRP A 3 11.48 -7.71 -4.17
N HIS A 4 10.30 -7.24 -4.61
CA HIS A 4 10.16 -6.07 -5.47
C HIS A 4 10.68 -4.79 -4.80
N TRP A 5 10.66 -4.66 -3.48
CA TRP A 5 11.27 -3.53 -2.79
C TRP A 5 12.77 -3.44 -3.09
N PHE A 6 13.49 -4.55 -2.95
CA PHE A 6 14.93 -4.60 -3.24
C PHE A 6 15.24 -4.40 -4.74
N PHE A 7 14.33 -4.81 -5.60
CA PHE A 7 14.45 -4.62 -7.04
C PHE A 7 14.21 -3.17 -7.44
N LEU A 8 13.12 -2.54 -7.00
CA LEU A 8 12.71 -1.22 -7.41
C LEU A 8 13.62 -0.10 -6.90
N ILE A 9 14.31 -0.29 -5.77
CA ILE A 9 15.27 0.69 -5.23
C ILE A 9 16.64 0.67 -5.92
N GLN A 10 16.87 -0.27 -6.85
CA GLN A 10 18.14 -0.30 -7.57
C GLN A 10 18.32 0.95 -8.43
N PRO A 11 19.58 1.37 -8.70
CA PRO A 11 19.83 2.54 -9.54
C PRO A 11 19.24 2.42 -10.94
N ALA A 12 18.71 3.53 -11.45
CA ALA A 12 18.31 3.65 -12.85
C ALA A 12 19.49 3.37 -13.78
N PRO A 13 19.26 2.84 -14.99
CA PRO A 13 17.97 2.51 -15.60
C PRO A 13 17.63 1.02 -15.55
N MET A 14 18.25 0.22 -14.68
CA MET A 14 18.15 -1.25 -14.77
C MET A 14 16.74 -1.76 -14.43
N PRO A 15 16.10 -1.40 -13.31
CA PRO A 15 14.75 -1.88 -13.01
C PRO A 15 13.73 -1.40 -14.04
N GLU A 16 13.81 -0.15 -14.45
CA GLU A 16 12.92 0.45 -15.46
C GLU A 16 12.95 -0.35 -16.78
N ARG A 17 14.13 -0.63 -17.29
CA ARG A 17 14.29 -1.39 -18.53
C ARG A 17 13.75 -2.80 -18.46
N LEU A 18 13.87 -3.45 -17.31
CA LEU A 18 13.31 -4.80 -17.11
C LEU A 18 11.79 -4.77 -17.02
N ILE A 19 11.21 -3.76 -16.39
CA ILE A 19 9.75 -3.56 -16.32
C ILE A 19 9.20 -3.23 -17.71
N GLU A 20 9.83 -2.28 -18.42
CA GLU A 20 9.42 -1.83 -19.75
C GLU A 20 9.54 -2.92 -20.82
N ALA A 21 10.41 -3.92 -20.62
CA ALA A 21 10.54 -5.06 -21.54
C ALA A 21 9.29 -5.95 -21.55
N ASP A 22 8.62 -6.13 -20.42
CA ASP A 22 7.36 -6.85 -20.31
C ASP A 22 6.54 -6.36 -19.08
N PRO A 23 5.82 -5.24 -19.20
CA PRO A 23 5.01 -4.68 -18.12
C PRO A 23 3.93 -5.64 -17.62
N ARG A 24 3.35 -6.43 -18.54
CA ARG A 24 2.34 -7.44 -18.20
C ARG A 24 2.92 -8.52 -17.29
N ALA A 25 4.06 -9.11 -17.64
CA ALA A 25 4.69 -10.12 -16.81
C ALA A 25 5.05 -9.57 -15.44
N TYR A 26 5.55 -8.33 -15.37
CA TYR A 26 5.87 -7.67 -14.12
C TYR A 26 4.63 -7.52 -13.22
N VAL A 27 3.53 -6.95 -13.74
CA VAL A 27 2.27 -6.78 -13.01
C VAL A 27 1.75 -8.12 -12.50
N HIS A 28 1.68 -9.12 -13.37
CA HIS A 28 1.18 -10.46 -13.01
C HIS A 28 2.03 -11.14 -11.93
N GLU A 29 3.35 -11.02 -12.00
CA GLU A 29 4.26 -11.60 -11.01
C GLU A 29 4.17 -10.89 -9.65
N VAL A 30 4.12 -9.56 -9.62
CA VAL A 30 4.05 -8.81 -8.37
C VAL A 30 2.69 -8.97 -7.71
N MET A 31 1.61 -8.82 -8.46
CA MET A 31 0.25 -8.88 -7.92
C MET A 31 -0.22 -10.33 -7.68
N GLY A 32 0.12 -11.25 -8.58
CA GLY A 32 -0.31 -12.65 -8.48
C GLY A 32 0.35 -13.47 -7.38
N ARG A 33 1.43 -12.99 -6.76
CA ARG A 33 2.09 -13.67 -5.64
C ARG A 33 1.49 -13.35 -4.26
N ARG A 34 0.42 -12.57 -4.22
CA ARG A 34 -0.28 -12.26 -2.98
C ARG A 34 -1.35 -13.32 -2.67
N HIS A 35 -1.98 -13.22 -1.50
CA HIS A 35 -2.88 -14.21 -0.92
C HIS A 35 -3.90 -14.81 -1.92
N ALA A 36 -4.70 -13.99 -2.58
CA ALA A 36 -5.74 -14.44 -3.51
C ALA A 36 -5.24 -14.61 -4.96
N GLY A 37 -3.96 -14.32 -5.23
CA GLY A 37 -3.42 -14.33 -6.58
C GLY A 37 -4.13 -13.34 -7.50
N LEU A 38 -4.11 -13.62 -8.81
CA LEU A 38 -4.78 -12.77 -9.81
C LEU A 38 -6.31 -12.93 -9.81
N SER A 39 -6.85 -13.96 -9.17
CA SER A 39 -8.29 -14.21 -9.16
C SER A 39 -9.10 -13.16 -8.37
N ALA A 40 -8.43 -12.37 -7.53
CA ALA A 40 -9.05 -11.27 -6.80
C ALA A 40 -9.40 -10.06 -7.69
N PHE A 41 -8.78 -9.96 -8.86
CA PHE A 41 -8.90 -8.78 -9.71
C PHE A 41 -9.99 -8.93 -10.76
N ASP A 42 -10.84 -7.91 -10.93
CA ASP A 42 -11.64 -7.80 -12.15
C ASP A 42 -10.69 -7.77 -13.36
N PRO A 43 -10.95 -8.56 -14.41
CA PRO A 43 -10.05 -8.62 -15.57
C PRO A 43 -9.83 -7.26 -16.26
N ARG A 44 -10.82 -6.34 -16.21
CA ARG A 44 -10.69 -4.99 -16.76
C ARG A 44 -9.79 -4.12 -15.89
N ALA A 45 -9.88 -4.25 -14.56
CA ALA A 45 -9.00 -3.55 -13.64
C ALA A 45 -7.55 -4.02 -13.83
N LEU A 46 -7.32 -5.32 -13.89
CA LEU A 46 -5.99 -5.88 -14.13
C LEU A 46 -5.40 -5.42 -15.49
N ALA A 47 -6.23 -5.37 -16.54
CA ALA A 47 -5.81 -4.84 -17.84
C ALA A 47 -5.46 -3.36 -17.76
N ALA A 48 -6.20 -2.55 -17.00
CA ALA A 48 -5.92 -1.14 -16.78
C ALA A 48 -4.60 -0.91 -16.04
N TYR A 49 -4.26 -1.74 -15.04
CA TYR A 49 -2.95 -1.67 -14.36
C TYR A 49 -1.79 -1.97 -15.30
N VAL A 50 -1.94 -2.96 -16.17
CA VAL A 50 -0.95 -3.27 -17.21
C VAL A 50 -0.78 -2.09 -18.17
N GLU A 51 -1.90 -1.53 -18.66
CA GLU A 51 -1.88 -0.39 -19.57
C GLU A 51 -1.28 0.86 -18.93
N ALA A 52 -1.56 1.12 -17.67
CA ALA A 52 -0.94 2.22 -16.94
C ALA A 52 0.59 2.12 -16.92
N LEU A 53 1.12 0.91 -16.77
CA LEU A 53 2.56 0.69 -16.75
C LEU A 53 3.23 0.77 -18.14
N HIS A 54 2.45 0.72 -19.23
CA HIS A 54 2.95 0.99 -20.59
C HIS A 54 3.12 2.48 -20.88
N GLN A 55 2.59 3.37 -20.04
CA GLN A 55 2.72 4.81 -20.28
C GLN A 55 4.17 5.28 -20.16
N PRO A 56 4.61 6.21 -20.99
CA PRO A 56 5.97 6.75 -20.91
C PRO A 56 6.29 7.28 -19.50
N GLY A 57 7.39 6.83 -18.94
CA GLY A 57 7.83 7.24 -17.60
C GLY A 57 7.15 6.52 -16.43
N ALA A 58 6.15 5.67 -16.66
CA ALA A 58 5.46 4.98 -15.59
C ALA A 58 6.37 4.04 -14.78
N ALA A 59 7.23 3.27 -15.45
CA ALA A 59 8.22 2.43 -14.79
C ALA A 59 9.22 3.25 -13.97
N HIS A 60 9.64 4.41 -14.50
CA HIS A 60 10.52 5.33 -13.77
C HIS A 60 9.82 5.89 -12.53
N GLY A 61 8.60 6.41 -12.66
CA GLY A 61 7.83 6.91 -11.52
C GLY A 61 7.63 5.85 -10.42
N LEU A 62 7.31 4.61 -10.82
CA LEU A 62 7.21 3.48 -9.90
C LEU A 62 8.53 3.26 -9.13
N CYS A 63 9.67 3.26 -9.81
CA CYS A 63 10.96 3.06 -9.16
C CYS A 63 11.35 4.24 -8.25
N GLU A 64 11.09 5.48 -8.68
CA GLU A 64 11.39 6.68 -7.87
C GLU A 64 10.58 6.73 -6.57
N ASP A 65 9.32 6.30 -6.57
CA ASP A 65 8.50 6.17 -5.36
C ASP A 65 9.17 5.25 -4.33
N TYR A 66 9.64 4.08 -4.76
CA TYR A 66 10.37 3.16 -3.88
C TYR A 66 11.75 3.68 -3.45
N ARG A 67 12.46 4.38 -4.33
CA ARG A 67 13.75 5.01 -3.99
C ARG A 67 13.56 6.11 -2.96
N ALA A 68 12.53 6.94 -3.09
CA ALA A 68 12.17 7.97 -2.12
C ALA A 68 11.86 7.33 -0.76
N SER A 69 11.01 6.30 -0.73
CA SER A 69 10.65 5.56 0.49
C SER A 69 11.84 4.91 1.19
N ALA A 70 12.92 4.56 0.45
CA ALA A 70 14.14 4.00 1.01
C ALA A 70 15.21 5.04 1.38
N SER A 71 14.97 6.32 1.14
CA SER A 71 15.94 7.40 1.32
C SER A 71 15.33 8.66 1.92
N ILE A 72 14.90 9.60 1.10
CA ILE A 72 14.47 10.95 1.53
C ILE A 72 13.27 10.91 2.48
N ASP A 73 12.31 10.01 2.27
CA ASP A 73 11.14 9.90 3.14
C ASP A 73 11.53 9.48 4.56
N LEU A 74 12.52 8.56 4.69
CA LEU A 74 13.05 8.19 5.99
C LEU A 74 13.74 9.36 6.71
N ASP A 75 14.38 10.25 5.98
CA ASP A 75 15.03 11.43 6.56
C ASP A 75 13.97 12.45 7.02
N HIS A 76 12.91 12.65 6.24
CA HIS A 76 11.75 13.45 6.63
C HIS A 76 11.07 12.88 7.87
N ASP A 77 10.77 11.59 7.91
CA ASP A 77 10.16 10.90 9.05
C ASP A 77 10.99 11.04 10.32
N ARG A 78 12.32 10.88 10.22
CA ARG A 78 13.23 11.05 11.35
C ARG A 78 13.23 12.50 11.86
N ALA A 79 13.26 13.47 10.94
CA ALA A 79 13.21 14.89 11.30
C ALA A 79 11.88 15.25 11.96
N ASP A 80 10.76 14.73 11.47
CA ASP A 80 9.44 14.97 12.03
C ASP A 80 9.31 14.39 13.44
N ARG A 81 9.77 13.16 13.63
CA ARG A 81 9.81 12.52 14.96
C ARG A 81 10.70 13.28 15.95
N ALA A 82 11.88 13.71 15.51
CA ALA A 82 12.80 14.49 16.34
C ALA A 82 12.22 15.85 16.76
N ALA A 83 11.42 16.46 15.89
CA ALA A 83 10.72 17.71 16.14
C ALA A 83 9.38 17.53 16.91
N GLY A 84 8.99 16.30 17.22
CA GLY A 84 7.70 15.99 17.87
C GLY A 84 6.48 16.32 17.00
N ARG A 85 6.64 16.43 15.68
CA ARG A 85 5.52 16.65 14.76
C ARG A 85 4.64 15.42 14.68
N ARG A 86 3.34 15.62 14.74
CA ARG A 86 2.32 14.57 14.70
C ARG A 86 1.22 14.93 13.70
N LEU A 87 0.55 13.93 13.18
CA LEU A 87 -0.67 14.11 12.39
C LEU A 87 -1.82 14.47 13.33
N ALA A 88 -2.39 15.64 13.15
CA ALA A 88 -3.48 16.14 14.00
C ALA A 88 -4.88 15.80 13.45
N MET A 89 -4.97 15.41 12.15
CA MET A 89 -6.23 14.97 11.55
C MET A 89 -6.57 13.53 11.97
N PRO A 90 -7.86 13.17 12.00
CA PRO A 90 -8.27 11.78 12.17
C PRO A 90 -7.62 10.87 11.12
N LEU A 91 -7.14 9.72 11.54
CA LEU A 91 -6.49 8.72 10.70
C LEU A 91 -7.22 7.37 10.79
N ARG A 92 -7.69 6.87 9.65
CA ARG A 92 -8.25 5.52 9.54
C ARG A 92 -7.21 4.58 8.94
N VAL A 93 -6.82 3.55 9.70
CA VAL A 93 -5.81 2.56 9.30
C VAL A 93 -6.47 1.20 9.05
N LEU A 94 -6.41 0.73 7.80
CA LEU A 94 -7.01 -0.54 7.39
C LEU A 94 -5.96 -1.44 6.74
N TRP A 95 -5.99 -2.74 7.02
CA TRP A 95 -5.08 -3.72 6.43
C TRP A 95 -5.74 -5.09 6.31
N GLY A 96 -5.20 -5.96 5.46
CA GLY A 96 -5.73 -7.32 5.32
C GLY A 96 -5.21 -8.24 6.43
N GLU A 97 -6.10 -8.92 7.14
CA GLU A 97 -5.77 -9.87 8.23
C GLU A 97 -4.94 -11.06 7.75
N GLN A 98 -5.09 -11.45 6.45
CA GLN A 98 -4.37 -12.55 5.84
C GLN A 98 -3.02 -12.12 5.24
N GLY A 99 -2.71 -10.82 5.34
CA GLY A 99 -1.50 -10.21 4.80
C GLY A 99 -0.28 -10.29 5.73
N VAL A 100 0.88 -9.90 5.20
CA VAL A 100 2.14 -9.83 5.95
C VAL A 100 2.09 -8.73 7.01
N VAL A 101 1.39 -7.63 6.73
CA VAL A 101 1.25 -6.50 7.67
C VAL A 101 0.62 -6.98 8.98
N HIS A 102 -0.47 -7.73 8.92
CA HIS A 102 -1.14 -8.26 10.11
C HIS A 102 -0.23 -9.20 10.93
N ARG A 103 0.56 -10.04 10.25
CA ARG A 103 1.42 -11.02 10.92
C ARG A 103 2.68 -10.42 11.54
N CYS A 104 3.24 -9.38 10.91
CA CYS A 104 4.59 -8.89 11.24
C CYS A 104 4.59 -7.55 11.97
N PHE A 105 3.49 -6.80 11.97
CA PHE A 105 3.43 -5.44 12.49
C PHE A 105 2.25 -5.25 13.45
N ARG A 106 2.27 -4.13 14.15
CA ARG A 106 1.17 -3.61 14.97
C ARG A 106 0.75 -2.24 14.39
N PRO A 107 -0.10 -2.23 13.32
CA PRO A 107 -0.34 -0.99 12.56
C PRO A 107 -0.89 0.15 13.42
N LEU A 108 -1.88 -0.10 14.26
CA LEU A 108 -2.45 0.94 15.12
C LEU A 108 -1.44 1.51 16.10
N GLU A 109 -0.60 0.68 16.72
CA GLU A 109 0.45 1.15 17.64
C GLU A 109 1.49 1.99 16.90
N ALA A 110 1.90 1.56 15.70
CA ALA A 110 2.85 2.29 14.88
C ALA A 110 2.34 3.68 14.50
N TRP A 111 1.06 3.77 14.09
CA TRP A 111 0.46 5.04 13.72
C TRP A 111 0.15 5.93 14.93
N ARG A 112 -0.28 5.37 16.07
CA ARG A 112 -0.46 6.12 17.32
C ARG A 112 0.82 6.78 17.83
N ALA A 113 1.98 6.28 17.43
CA ALA A 113 3.26 6.92 17.77
C ALA A 113 3.47 8.26 17.06
N VAL A 114 2.77 8.53 15.94
CA VAL A 114 2.97 9.70 15.08
C VAL A 114 1.66 10.45 14.73
N ALA A 115 0.50 9.98 15.20
CA ALA A 115 -0.80 10.60 14.97
C ALA A 115 -1.59 10.68 16.27
N ASP A 116 -2.46 11.69 16.40
CA ASP A 116 -3.21 11.97 17.63
C ASP A 116 -4.54 11.21 17.72
N ASP A 117 -5.20 11.03 16.59
CA ASP A 117 -6.48 10.32 16.49
C ASP A 117 -6.37 9.18 15.45
N VAL A 118 -6.26 7.94 15.93
CA VAL A 118 -6.04 6.76 15.09
C VAL A 118 -7.10 5.70 15.38
N SER A 119 -7.84 5.35 14.33
CA SER A 119 -8.87 4.29 14.35
C SER A 119 -8.66 3.29 13.21
N GLY A 120 -9.35 2.17 13.24
CA GLY A 120 -9.32 1.17 12.19
C GLY A 120 -9.09 -0.24 12.68
N GLY A 121 -8.73 -1.13 11.75
CA GLY A 121 -8.56 -2.55 12.06
C GLY A 121 -8.31 -3.39 10.81
N PRO A 122 -8.16 -4.70 10.98
CA PRO A 122 -8.01 -5.63 9.87
C PRO A 122 -9.33 -5.81 9.10
N LEU A 123 -9.21 -6.08 7.80
CA LEU A 123 -10.31 -6.53 6.94
C LEU A 123 -10.10 -8.01 6.58
N PRO A 124 -11.19 -8.78 6.31
CA PRO A 124 -11.14 -10.22 6.03
C PRO A 124 -10.61 -10.53 4.62
N CYS A 125 -9.41 -10.06 4.31
CA CYS A 125 -8.78 -10.18 2.98
C CYS A 125 -7.26 -10.24 3.09
N GLY A 126 -6.60 -10.34 1.93
CA GLY A 126 -5.15 -10.27 1.80
C GLY A 126 -4.62 -8.85 1.66
N HIS A 127 -3.77 -8.63 0.65
CA HIS A 127 -3.04 -7.37 0.50
C HIS A 127 -3.82 -6.28 -0.24
N TYR A 128 -4.65 -6.67 -1.19
CA TYR A 128 -5.34 -5.75 -2.10
C TYR A 128 -6.78 -5.51 -1.63
N LEU A 129 -6.95 -4.70 -0.59
CA LEU A 129 -8.23 -4.49 0.10
C LEU A 129 -9.37 -4.11 -0.85
N ALA A 130 -9.10 -3.19 -1.77
CA ALA A 130 -10.09 -2.70 -2.73
C ALA A 130 -10.53 -3.75 -3.76
N GLU A 131 -9.66 -4.71 -4.05
CA GLU A 131 -9.91 -5.78 -5.01
C GLU A 131 -10.51 -7.03 -4.35
N GLU A 132 -10.01 -7.36 -3.15
CA GLU A 132 -10.37 -8.58 -2.44
C GLU A 132 -11.62 -8.43 -1.56
N ALA A 133 -11.86 -7.23 -1.01
CA ALA A 133 -12.96 -6.97 -0.09
C ALA A 133 -13.52 -5.53 -0.24
N PRO A 134 -13.97 -5.11 -1.44
CA PRO A 134 -14.41 -3.74 -1.68
C PRO A 134 -15.57 -3.31 -0.80
N GLU A 135 -16.53 -4.18 -0.54
CA GLU A 135 -17.69 -3.88 0.31
C GLU A 135 -17.29 -3.64 1.76
N ALA A 136 -16.41 -4.50 2.30
CA ALA A 136 -15.89 -4.35 3.65
C ALA A 136 -15.04 -3.09 3.80
N LEU A 137 -14.26 -2.74 2.77
CA LEU A 137 -13.49 -1.50 2.72
C LEU A 137 -14.42 -0.28 2.72
N LEU A 138 -15.42 -0.25 1.85
CA LEU A 138 -16.38 0.86 1.76
C LEU A 138 -17.17 1.04 3.05
N ALA A 139 -17.57 -0.04 3.70
CA ALA A 139 -18.26 0.02 5.00
C ALA A 139 -17.43 0.68 6.11
N GLN A 140 -16.09 0.71 5.98
CA GLN A 140 -15.20 1.38 6.92
C GLN A 140 -14.85 2.82 6.49
N VAL A 141 -14.71 3.04 5.18
CA VAL A 141 -14.22 4.31 4.65
C VAL A 141 -15.33 5.35 4.56
N LEU A 142 -16.54 4.98 4.09
CA LEU A 142 -17.61 5.95 3.88
C LEU A 142 -18.06 6.63 5.18
N PRO A 143 -18.38 5.91 6.27
CA PRO A 143 -18.73 6.56 7.54
C PRO A 143 -17.60 7.45 8.07
N PHE A 144 -16.34 7.03 7.94
CA PHE A 144 -15.20 7.82 8.35
C PHE A 144 -15.10 9.15 7.58
N LEU A 145 -15.33 9.14 6.27
CA LEU A 145 -15.32 10.35 5.45
C LEU A 145 -16.50 11.28 5.77
N ASP A 146 -17.64 10.71 6.19
CA ASP A 146 -18.82 11.46 6.63
C ASP A 146 -18.69 12.02 8.07
N GLY A 147 -17.56 11.76 8.72
CA GLY A 147 -17.29 12.24 10.08
C GLY A 147 -17.99 11.43 11.18
N GLU A 148 -18.49 10.24 10.87
CA GLU A 148 -19.06 9.36 11.87
C GLU A 148 -17.96 8.71 12.73
N PRO A 149 -18.14 8.64 14.07
CA PRO A 149 -17.21 7.93 14.93
C PRO A 149 -17.15 6.46 14.52
N GLY A 150 -15.97 6.02 14.10
CA GLY A 150 -15.78 4.66 13.60
C GLY A 150 -16.12 3.62 14.66
N ALA A 151 -16.88 2.59 14.29
CA ALA A 151 -17.02 1.40 15.11
C ALA A 151 -15.62 0.81 15.36
N GLU A 152 -15.20 0.72 16.62
CA GLU A 152 -14.01 -0.03 16.99
C GLU A 152 -14.29 -1.50 16.62
N THR A 153 -13.55 -2.04 15.65
CA THR A 153 -13.51 -3.48 15.47
C THR A 153 -12.68 -4.01 16.62
N GLY A 154 -13.36 -4.65 17.59
CA GLY A 154 -12.76 -5.17 18.81
C GLY A 154 -11.52 -6.04 18.55
N ASP A 155 -10.65 -6.03 19.56
CA ASP A 155 -9.44 -6.85 19.67
C ASP A 155 -9.67 -8.34 19.40
#